data_104ed17f850288e5a0080d9e572a8a31
#
_entry.id   104ed17f850288e5a0080d9e572a8a31
#
_cell.length_a   1.000
_cell.length_b   1.000
_cell.length_c   1.000
_cell.angle_alpha   90.00
_cell.angle_beta   90.00
_cell.angle_gamma   90.00
#
_symmetry.space_group_name_H-M   'P 1'
#
loop_
_entity.id
_entity.type
_entity.pdbx_description
1 polymer ?
#
loop_
_entity_poly.entity_id
_entity_poly.type
_entity_poly.pdbx_seq_one_letter_code
_entity_poly.pdbx_strand_id
1 'polypeptide(L)'
;MAMQRTFSIIKPDATKRNITGAVNAKIEEAGLRIVAQKRVQLTQAQAEGFYGVHKERPFFPDLVQFMISGPVVVQVLEGENAIKAYRDVMGATNPADADAGTIRATFAESIDANTVHGSDAPETAAEEIKFFFSDDEIVG
;
A
#
# COMPACT_ATOMS: atom_id res chain seq x y z
N MET A 1 -8.60 -20.79 -10.11
CA MET A 1 -8.15 -20.20 -8.86
C MET A 1 -6.71 -19.82 -8.99
N ALA A 2 -6.46 -18.53 -9.09
CA ALA A 2 -5.11 -18.04 -9.34
C ALA A 2 -4.54 -17.44 -8.07
N MET A 3 -3.47 -18.03 -7.56
CA MET A 3 -2.65 -17.38 -6.55
C MET A 3 -1.98 -16.19 -7.21
N GLN A 4 -2.05 -15.05 -6.55
CA GLN A 4 -1.59 -13.79 -7.11
C GLN A 4 -0.89 -13.00 -6.01
N ARG A 5 0.06 -12.18 -6.40
CA ARG A 5 0.73 -11.27 -5.48
C ARG A 5 0.37 -9.84 -5.81
N THR A 6 0.26 -9.02 -4.79
CA THR A 6 0.07 -7.58 -4.95
C THR A 6 1.00 -6.83 -4.02
N PHE A 7 1.25 -5.57 -4.33
CA PHE A 7 2.13 -4.73 -3.54
C PHE A 7 1.30 -3.79 -2.67
N SER A 8 1.76 -3.57 -1.45
CA SER A 8 1.09 -2.72 -0.47
C SER A 8 2.09 -1.77 0.17
N ILE A 9 1.66 -0.54 0.41
CA ILE A 9 2.38 0.39 1.28
C ILE A 9 1.42 0.81 2.38
N ILE A 10 1.89 0.73 3.63
CA ILE A 10 1.22 1.39 4.75
C ILE A 10 1.91 2.75 4.87
N LYS A 11 1.14 3.81 4.70
CA LYS A 11 1.65 5.18 4.51
C LYS A 11 2.02 5.87 5.82
N PRO A 12 2.74 7.01 5.74
CA PRO A 12 3.22 7.69 6.96
C PRO A 12 2.13 8.10 7.94
N ASP A 13 0.92 8.38 7.48
CA ASP A 13 -0.19 8.72 8.39
C ASP A 13 -0.50 7.57 9.35
N ALA A 14 -0.39 6.32 8.88
CA ALA A 14 -0.63 5.15 9.71
C ALA A 14 0.57 4.80 10.59
N THR A 15 1.80 4.89 10.06
CA THR A 15 2.99 4.59 10.87
C THR A 15 3.15 5.60 12.00
N LYS A 16 2.86 6.87 11.73
CA LYS A 16 2.91 7.93 12.73
C LYS A 16 1.93 7.68 13.89
N ARG A 17 0.77 7.10 13.58
CA ARG A 17 -0.27 6.81 14.56
C ARG A 17 -0.08 5.45 15.22
N ASN A 18 0.96 4.70 14.84
CA ASN A 18 1.28 3.38 15.40
C ASN A 18 0.15 2.37 15.22
N ILE A 19 -0.46 2.34 14.02
CA ILE A 19 -1.58 1.45 13.71
C ILE A 19 -1.28 0.44 12.62
N THR A 20 0.00 0.22 12.30
CA THR A 20 0.39 -0.75 11.26
C THR A 20 -0.13 -2.16 11.56
N GLY A 21 -0.12 -2.57 12.83
CA GLY A 21 -0.65 -3.88 13.23
C GLY A 21 -2.15 -3.99 13.02
N ALA A 22 -2.90 -2.94 13.31
CA ALA A 22 -4.34 -2.94 13.10
C ALA A 22 -4.69 -3.00 11.62
N VAL A 23 -3.92 -2.31 10.76
CA VAL A 23 -4.08 -2.39 9.30
C VAL A 23 -3.80 -3.81 8.82
N ASN A 24 -2.69 -4.41 9.27
CA ASN A 24 -2.32 -5.77 8.87
C ASN A 24 -3.32 -6.82 9.36
N ALA A 25 -3.94 -6.61 10.52
CA ALA A 25 -4.99 -7.50 11.01
C ALA A 25 -6.16 -7.58 10.01
N LYS A 26 -6.57 -6.45 9.46
CA LYS A 26 -7.63 -6.43 8.44
C LYS A 26 -7.20 -7.15 7.16
N ILE A 27 -5.95 -7.02 6.77
CA ILE A 27 -5.40 -7.70 5.59
C ILE A 27 -5.44 -9.21 5.80
N GLU A 28 -4.97 -9.68 6.94
CA GLU A 28 -4.93 -11.11 7.26
C GLU A 28 -6.33 -11.72 7.42
N GLU A 29 -7.26 -10.97 7.99
CA GLU A 29 -8.65 -11.39 8.13
C GLU A 29 -9.31 -11.62 6.77
N ALA A 30 -8.86 -10.92 5.74
CA ALA A 30 -9.37 -11.06 4.39
C ALA A 30 -8.80 -12.28 3.66
N GLY A 31 -7.90 -13.03 4.30
CA GLY A 31 -7.30 -14.23 3.73
C GLY A 31 -6.02 -13.98 2.95
N LEU A 32 -5.47 -12.77 3.02
CA LEU A 32 -4.20 -12.45 2.37
C LEU A 32 -3.03 -12.74 3.30
N ARG A 33 -1.95 -13.27 2.74
CA ARG A 33 -0.71 -13.55 3.49
C ARG A 33 0.30 -12.47 3.19
N ILE A 34 0.99 -12.00 4.22
CA ILE A 34 2.11 -11.08 4.07
C ILE A 34 3.36 -11.94 3.87
N VAL A 35 3.90 -11.95 2.66
CA VAL A 35 5.04 -12.82 2.30
C VAL A 35 6.36 -12.06 2.19
N ALA A 36 6.33 -10.74 2.33
CA ALA A 36 7.51 -9.89 2.46
C ALA A 36 7.09 -8.57 3.09
N GLN A 37 7.96 -7.98 3.91
CA GLN A 37 7.64 -6.77 4.63
C GLN A 37 8.92 -6.04 5.03
N LYS A 38 8.94 -4.73 4.81
CA LYS A 38 10.06 -3.88 5.25
C LYS A 38 9.51 -2.55 5.77
N ARG A 39 10.06 -2.07 6.87
CA ARG A 39 9.79 -0.71 7.35
C ARG A 39 10.96 0.16 6.90
N VAL A 40 10.67 1.17 6.09
CA VAL A 40 11.71 2.00 5.47
C VAL A 40 11.33 3.47 5.53
N GLN A 41 12.35 4.33 5.51
CA GLN A 41 12.18 5.76 5.31
C GLN A 41 12.54 6.05 3.85
N LEU A 42 11.55 6.43 3.05
CA LEU A 42 11.79 6.72 1.63
C LEU A 42 12.65 7.97 1.49
N THR A 43 13.56 7.93 0.51
CA THR A 43 14.22 9.14 0.06
C THR A 43 13.33 9.86 -0.95
N GLN A 44 13.60 11.13 -1.21
CA GLN A 44 12.86 11.86 -2.24
C GLN A 44 12.99 11.16 -3.60
N ALA A 45 14.19 10.70 -3.94
CA ALA A 45 14.41 9.99 -5.20
C ALA A 45 13.59 8.71 -5.30
N GLN A 46 13.47 7.95 -4.21
CA GLN A 46 12.66 6.73 -4.19
C GLN A 46 11.17 7.04 -4.39
N ALA A 47 10.66 8.04 -3.68
CA ALA A 47 9.26 8.43 -3.80
C ALA A 47 8.96 8.96 -5.21
N GLU A 48 9.83 9.78 -5.77
CA GLU A 48 9.68 10.29 -7.13
C GLU A 48 9.73 9.16 -8.16
N GLY A 49 10.61 8.19 -7.98
CA GLY A 49 10.71 7.04 -8.86
C GLY A 49 9.50 6.14 -8.79
N PHE A 50 9.02 5.85 -7.59
CA PHE A 50 7.87 4.97 -7.39
C PHE A 50 6.60 5.58 -7.98
N TYR A 51 6.37 6.86 -7.75
CA TYR A 51 5.19 7.56 -8.25
C TYR A 51 5.43 8.28 -9.57
N GLY A 52 6.47 7.89 -10.32
CA GLY A 52 6.88 8.56 -11.56
C GLY A 52 5.80 8.66 -12.62
N VAL A 53 4.83 7.73 -12.64
CA VAL A 53 3.68 7.78 -13.58
C VAL A 53 2.81 9.00 -13.34
N HIS A 54 2.92 9.64 -12.16
CA HIS A 54 2.13 10.82 -11.80
C HIS A 54 2.91 12.12 -11.84
N LYS A 55 4.17 12.11 -12.34
CA LYS A 55 5.05 13.29 -12.25
C LYS A 55 4.50 14.53 -12.93
N GLU A 56 3.63 14.37 -13.92
CA GLU A 56 2.99 15.47 -14.62
C GLU A 56 1.72 15.99 -13.91
N ARG A 57 1.31 15.31 -12.83
CA ARG A 57 0.07 15.69 -12.12
C ARG A 57 0.34 16.80 -11.12
N PRO A 58 -0.60 17.74 -10.93
CA PRO A 58 -0.42 18.83 -9.95
C PRO A 58 -0.18 18.35 -8.52
N PHE A 59 -0.73 17.19 -8.14
CA PHE A 59 -0.59 16.66 -6.79
C PHE A 59 0.76 15.97 -6.55
N PHE A 60 1.58 15.77 -7.59
CA PHE A 60 2.81 15.00 -7.46
C PHE A 60 3.77 15.50 -6.37
N PRO A 61 4.10 16.81 -6.33
CA PRO A 61 5.01 17.30 -5.29
C PRO A 61 4.50 17.06 -3.88
N ASP A 62 3.21 17.26 -3.66
CA ASP A 62 2.60 17.05 -2.34
C ASP A 62 2.58 15.56 -1.97
N LEU A 63 2.31 14.68 -2.94
CA LEU A 63 2.36 13.25 -2.74
C LEU A 63 3.76 12.80 -2.31
N VAL A 64 4.80 13.27 -3.01
CA VAL A 64 6.18 12.94 -2.68
C VAL A 64 6.52 13.41 -1.26
N GLN A 65 6.18 14.66 -0.92
CA GLN A 65 6.45 15.20 0.42
C GLN A 65 5.72 14.42 1.50
N PHE A 66 4.46 14.03 1.24
CA PHE A 66 3.72 13.21 2.18
C PHE A 66 4.39 11.86 2.40
N MET A 67 4.81 11.18 1.33
CA MET A 67 5.38 9.84 1.42
C MET A 67 6.74 9.81 2.10
N ILE A 68 7.47 10.92 2.12
CA ILE A 68 8.77 11.00 2.82
C ILE A 68 8.65 11.64 4.20
N SER A 69 7.45 12.01 4.62
CA SER A 69 7.23 12.70 5.91
C SER A 69 7.42 11.78 7.12
N GLY A 70 7.50 10.48 6.92
CA GLY A 70 7.74 9.49 7.97
C GLY A 70 7.98 8.14 7.36
N PRO A 71 8.28 7.12 8.18
CA PRO A 71 8.50 5.77 7.66
C PRO A 71 7.23 5.19 7.05
N VAL A 72 7.43 4.27 6.12
CA VAL A 72 6.36 3.48 5.50
C VAL A 72 6.65 2.01 5.68
N VAL A 73 5.62 1.17 5.56
CA VAL A 73 5.81 -0.28 5.53
C VAL A 73 5.45 -0.75 4.13
N VAL A 74 6.45 -1.30 3.43
CA VAL A 74 6.23 -1.89 2.10
C VAL A 74 6.05 -3.39 2.27
N GLN A 75 5.09 -3.98 1.55
CA GLN A 75 4.70 -5.36 1.73
C GLN A 75 4.35 -6.03 0.42
N VAL A 76 4.60 -7.33 0.33
CA VAL A 76 4.04 -8.18 -0.72
C VAL A 76 2.97 -9.05 -0.08
N LEU A 77 1.77 -8.99 -0.64
CA LEU A 77 0.63 -9.78 -0.18
C LEU A 77 0.34 -10.87 -1.21
N GLU A 78 0.00 -12.06 -0.73
CA GLU A 78 -0.29 -13.20 -1.60
C GLU A 78 -1.63 -13.80 -1.22
N GLY A 79 -2.40 -14.18 -2.23
CA GLY A 79 -3.67 -14.82 -2.02
C GLY A 79 -4.39 -15.02 -3.35
N GLU A 80 -5.55 -15.60 -3.27
CA GLU A 80 -6.40 -15.80 -4.44
C GLU A 80 -6.95 -14.45 -4.88
N ASN A 81 -6.71 -14.07 -6.15
CA ASN A 81 -7.11 -12.76 -6.67
C ASN A 81 -6.65 -11.61 -5.76
N ALA A 82 -5.39 -11.64 -5.34
CA ALA A 82 -4.86 -10.74 -4.31
C ALA A 82 -5.08 -9.26 -4.63
N ILE A 83 -4.94 -8.85 -5.89
CA ILE A 83 -5.09 -7.44 -6.29
C ILE A 83 -6.52 -6.97 -5.97
N LYS A 84 -7.53 -7.71 -6.44
CA LYS A 84 -8.92 -7.34 -6.18
C LYS A 84 -9.26 -7.48 -4.70
N ALA A 85 -8.82 -8.57 -4.07
CA ALA A 85 -9.09 -8.82 -2.65
C ALA A 85 -8.55 -7.68 -1.78
N TYR A 86 -7.33 -7.24 -2.05
CA TYR A 86 -6.74 -6.14 -1.29
C TYR A 86 -7.45 -4.83 -1.55
N ARG A 87 -7.80 -4.53 -2.80
CA ARG A 87 -8.53 -3.30 -3.10
C ARG A 87 -9.89 -3.26 -2.38
N ASP A 88 -10.56 -4.40 -2.28
CA ASP A 88 -11.82 -4.50 -1.53
C ASP A 88 -11.60 -4.23 -0.04
N VAL A 89 -10.50 -4.75 0.52
CA VAL A 89 -10.14 -4.51 1.94
C VAL A 89 -9.75 -3.07 2.19
N MET A 90 -9.04 -2.45 1.23
CA MET A 90 -8.63 -1.04 1.37
C MET A 90 -9.83 -0.10 1.37
N GLY A 91 -10.81 -0.35 0.53
CA GLY A 91 -11.94 0.54 0.33
C GLY A 91 -11.65 1.64 -0.69
N ALA A 92 -12.64 2.47 -0.94
CA ALA A 92 -12.53 3.57 -1.91
C ALA A 92 -11.41 4.54 -1.55
N THR A 93 -10.80 5.12 -2.56
CA THR A 93 -9.68 6.07 -2.38
C THR A 93 -10.04 7.22 -1.45
N ASN A 94 -11.26 7.75 -1.62
CA ASN A 94 -11.79 8.74 -0.69
C ASN A 94 -12.45 8.00 0.48
N PRO A 95 -11.97 8.15 1.72
CA PRO A 95 -12.54 7.43 2.86
C PRO A 95 -14.03 7.75 3.08
N ALA A 96 -14.51 8.91 2.65
CA ALA A 96 -15.93 9.24 2.76
C ALA A 96 -16.80 8.31 1.92
N ASP A 97 -16.25 7.73 0.85
CA ASP A 97 -16.96 6.82 -0.05
C ASP A 97 -16.66 5.35 0.27
N ALA A 98 -15.79 5.07 1.24
CA ALA A 98 -15.38 3.71 1.55
C ALA A 98 -16.43 3.01 2.40
N ASP A 99 -16.67 1.72 2.07
CA ASP A 99 -17.62 0.92 2.83
C ASP A 99 -17.14 0.67 4.26
N ALA A 100 -18.09 0.57 5.18
CA ALA A 100 -17.77 0.30 6.58
C ALA A 100 -16.96 -0.99 6.72
N GLY A 101 -15.98 -0.98 7.61
CA GLY A 101 -15.10 -2.13 7.86
C GLY A 101 -13.86 -2.18 6.98
N THR A 102 -13.78 -1.35 5.92
CA THR A 102 -12.57 -1.26 5.11
C THR A 102 -11.48 -0.48 5.87
N ILE A 103 -10.24 -0.64 5.42
CA ILE A 103 -9.09 0.05 6.03
C ILE A 103 -9.30 1.56 5.98
N ARG A 104 -9.67 2.09 4.82
CA ARG A 104 -9.82 3.54 4.66
C ARG A 104 -11.01 4.10 5.43
N ALA A 105 -12.13 3.39 5.47
CA ALA A 105 -13.28 3.82 6.26
C ALA A 105 -12.95 3.85 7.75
N THR A 106 -12.10 2.94 8.22
CA THR A 106 -11.77 2.80 9.63
C THR A 106 -10.66 3.75 10.07
N PHE A 107 -9.62 3.92 9.24
CA PHE A 107 -8.38 4.57 9.68
C PHE A 107 -7.99 5.82 8.90
N ALA A 108 -8.45 5.98 7.65
CA ALA A 108 -7.99 7.10 6.83
C ALA A 108 -8.55 8.42 7.32
N GLU A 109 -7.72 9.46 7.29
CA GLU A 109 -8.09 10.79 7.75
C GLU A 109 -8.66 11.64 6.62
N SER A 110 -8.17 11.43 5.39
CA SER A 110 -8.58 12.20 4.22
C SER A 110 -8.21 11.44 2.95
N ILE A 111 -8.56 12.00 1.81
CA ILE A 111 -8.18 11.39 0.53
C ILE A 111 -6.66 11.40 0.34
N ASP A 112 -5.96 12.39 0.89
CA ASP A 112 -4.50 12.49 0.80
C ASP A 112 -3.80 11.60 1.85
N ALA A 113 -4.36 11.55 3.05
CA ALA A 113 -3.86 10.72 4.15
C ALA A 113 -4.76 9.48 4.29
N ASN A 114 -4.74 8.62 3.27
CA ASN A 114 -5.68 7.50 3.17
C ASN A 114 -5.09 6.14 3.54
N THR A 115 -4.05 6.14 4.33
CA THR A 115 -3.50 5.00 5.09
C THR A 115 -2.72 3.99 4.27
N VAL A 116 -3.22 3.55 3.11
CA VAL A 116 -2.61 2.44 2.35
C VAL A 116 -2.60 2.70 0.86
N HIS A 117 -1.67 2.00 0.19
CA HIS A 117 -1.58 1.91 -1.26
C HIS A 117 -1.62 0.44 -1.66
N GLY A 118 -2.27 0.14 -2.76
CA GLY A 118 -2.27 -1.19 -3.37
C GLY A 118 -2.17 -1.09 -4.88
N SER A 119 -1.55 -2.10 -5.49
CA SER A 119 -1.44 -2.17 -6.95
C SER A 119 -2.82 -2.31 -7.59
N ASP A 120 -2.96 -1.83 -8.80
CA ASP A 120 -4.25 -1.85 -9.51
C ASP A 120 -4.32 -2.88 -10.64
N ALA A 121 -3.19 -3.50 -11.00
CA ALA A 121 -3.14 -4.49 -12.08
C ALA A 121 -1.95 -5.42 -11.89
N PRO A 122 -1.95 -6.61 -12.53
CA PRO A 122 -0.82 -7.54 -12.41
C PRO A 122 0.52 -6.93 -12.86
N GLU A 123 0.50 -6.11 -13.91
CA GLU A 123 1.69 -5.46 -14.44
C GLU A 123 2.28 -4.46 -13.44
N THR A 124 1.43 -3.62 -12.86
CA THR A 124 1.85 -2.66 -11.83
C THR A 124 2.30 -3.36 -10.57
N ALA A 125 1.63 -4.44 -10.17
CA ALA A 125 2.05 -5.21 -9.02
C ALA A 125 3.46 -5.76 -9.19
N ALA A 126 3.77 -6.33 -10.35
CA ALA A 126 5.10 -6.87 -10.61
C ALA A 126 6.17 -5.79 -10.57
N GLU A 127 5.91 -4.64 -11.16
CA GLU A 127 6.85 -3.51 -11.18
C GLU A 127 7.07 -2.94 -9.78
N GLU A 128 6.00 -2.75 -9.03
CA GLU A 128 6.06 -2.16 -7.69
C GLU A 128 6.77 -3.09 -6.71
N ILE A 129 6.53 -4.40 -6.82
CA ILE A 129 7.22 -5.38 -5.98
C ILE A 129 8.73 -5.33 -6.25
N LYS A 130 9.13 -5.33 -7.51
CA LYS A 130 10.55 -5.29 -7.89
C LYS A 130 11.25 -4.01 -7.46
N PHE A 131 10.50 -2.93 -7.30
CA PHE A 131 11.07 -1.66 -6.87
C PHE A 131 11.65 -1.76 -5.46
N PHE A 132 11.03 -2.56 -4.59
CA PHE A 132 11.40 -2.65 -3.18
C PHE A 132 11.96 -4.02 -2.76
N PHE A 133 11.69 -5.08 -3.50
CA PHE A 133 12.03 -6.44 -3.07
C PHE A 133 12.74 -7.22 -4.17
N SER A 134 13.73 -8.02 -3.76
CA SER A 134 14.31 -9.05 -4.63
C SER A 134 13.52 -10.35 -4.42
N ASP A 135 13.65 -11.29 -5.38
CA ASP A 135 12.88 -12.55 -5.32
C ASP A 135 13.17 -13.36 -4.05
N ASP A 136 14.41 -13.34 -3.58
CA ASP A 136 14.80 -14.08 -2.37
C ASP A 136 14.29 -13.47 -1.06
N GLU A 137 13.76 -12.25 -1.11
CA GLU A 137 13.15 -11.61 0.05
C GLU A 137 11.68 -11.98 0.21
N ILE A 138 11.08 -12.62 -0.79
CA ILE A 138 9.68 -13.01 -0.75
C ILE A 138 9.61 -14.47 -0.35
N VAL A 139 9.04 -14.74 0.83
CA VAL A 139 9.02 -16.08 1.42
C VAL A 139 7.62 -16.38 1.96
N GLY A 140 7.19 -17.57 1.81
CA GLY A 140 5.90 -17.94 2.34
C GLY A 140 5.21 -19.04 1.70
#